data_72eeabaa6b77604cae8f34543cfd9362
#
_entry.id   72eeabaa6b77604cae8f34543cfd9362
#
_cell.length_a   1.000
_cell.length_b   1.000
_cell.length_c   1.000
_cell.angle_alpha   90.00
_cell.angle_beta   90.00
_cell.angle_gamma   90.00
#
_symmetry.space_group_name_H-M   'P 1'
#
loop_
_entity.id
_entity.type
_entity.pdbx_description
1 polymer ?
#
loop_
_entity_poly.entity_id
_entity_poly.type
_entity_poly.pdbx_seq_one_letter_code
_entity_poly.pdbx_strand_id
1 'polypeptide(L)'
;CQDVCYVKPDCKVYDAARIMNENHVGCIPVCNDEKCVVGLITDRDIVLRTVACGKDSKNTPVSEIMTTQVYTCGCKEDVCQAQKTMSQNQIRRIPVVNEQNKMVGILTMGDLAHHGQQIGDKEFTDTLENICDCKGSIKNCC
;
A
#
# COMPACT_ATOMS: atom_id res chain seq x y z
N CYS A 1 14.73 -0.12 4.08
CA CYS A 1 14.41 1.03 3.21
C CYS A 1 14.50 2.30 4.02
N GLN A 2 15.55 3.06 3.81
CA GLN A 2 15.71 4.42 4.36
C GLN A 2 14.96 5.36 3.41
N ASP A 3 14.20 6.31 3.97
CA ASP A 3 13.40 7.31 3.27
C ASP A 3 12.16 6.78 2.54
N VAL A 4 11.20 6.26 3.30
CA VAL A 4 9.88 5.98 2.74
C VAL A 4 9.14 7.28 2.52
N CYS A 5 8.84 7.57 1.25
CA CYS A 5 8.02 8.70 0.88
C CYS A 5 6.59 8.49 1.42
N TYR A 6 6.04 9.48 2.09
CA TYR A 6 4.65 9.51 2.55
C TYR A 6 4.04 10.89 2.28
N VAL A 7 2.73 10.98 2.27
CA VAL A 7 1.99 12.23 2.13
C VAL A 7 1.08 12.45 3.34
N LYS A 8 0.68 13.70 3.55
CA LYS A 8 -0.34 14.05 4.56
C LYS A 8 -1.75 13.92 3.99
N PRO A 9 -2.78 13.76 4.85
CA PRO A 9 -4.17 13.61 4.41
C PRO A 9 -4.70 14.78 3.56
N ASP A 10 -4.19 15.99 3.79
CA ASP A 10 -4.56 17.23 3.09
C ASP A 10 -3.80 17.46 1.78
N CYS A 11 -2.77 16.65 1.51
CA CYS A 11 -2.04 16.64 0.23
C CYS A 11 -3.03 16.48 -0.92
N LYS A 12 -2.81 17.20 -2.03
CA LYS A 12 -3.68 17.07 -3.20
C LYS A 12 -3.35 15.79 -3.99
N VAL A 13 -4.40 15.19 -4.55
CA VAL A 13 -4.26 13.97 -5.37
C VAL A 13 -3.27 14.18 -6.51
N TYR A 14 -3.27 15.37 -7.12
CA TYR A 14 -2.31 15.73 -8.16
C TYR A 14 -0.85 15.64 -7.67
N ASP A 15 -0.57 16.15 -6.48
CA ASP A 15 0.78 16.12 -5.90
C ASP A 15 1.19 14.71 -5.50
N ALA A 16 0.26 13.91 -4.95
CA ALA A 16 0.49 12.51 -4.68
C ALA A 16 0.84 11.72 -5.97
N ALA A 17 0.12 11.98 -7.06
CA ALA A 17 0.40 11.38 -8.36
C ALA A 17 1.79 11.78 -8.90
N ARG A 18 2.19 13.05 -8.73
CA ARG A 18 3.54 13.51 -9.07
C ARG A 18 4.61 12.78 -8.29
N ILE A 19 4.44 12.67 -6.98
CA ILE A 19 5.37 11.95 -6.10
C ILE A 19 5.48 10.47 -6.52
N MET A 20 4.37 9.82 -6.87
CA MET A 20 4.39 8.45 -7.40
C MET A 20 5.23 8.35 -8.69
N ASN A 21 5.06 9.30 -9.60
CA ASN A 21 5.81 9.34 -10.86
C ASN A 21 7.31 9.58 -10.63
N GLU A 22 7.66 10.55 -9.79
CA GLU A 22 9.05 10.92 -9.50
C GLU A 22 9.82 9.78 -8.79
N ASN A 23 9.13 9.01 -7.96
CA ASN A 23 9.73 7.89 -7.20
C ASN A 23 9.48 6.51 -7.83
N HIS A 24 8.82 6.45 -8.98
CA HIS A 24 8.48 5.20 -9.68
C HIS A 24 7.72 4.19 -8.79
N VAL A 25 6.79 4.68 -7.98
CA VAL A 25 5.98 3.87 -7.08
C VAL A 25 4.48 4.00 -7.39
N GLY A 26 3.72 2.94 -7.24
CA GLY A 26 2.27 2.93 -7.43
C GLY A 26 1.47 2.98 -6.10
N CYS A 27 2.13 3.28 -4.97
CA CYS A 27 1.48 3.36 -3.67
C CYS A 27 2.29 4.25 -2.74
N ILE A 28 1.59 5.11 -1.99
CA ILE A 28 2.20 5.98 -0.99
C ILE A 28 1.40 5.87 0.31
N PRO A 29 2.05 5.64 1.46
CA PRO A 29 1.41 5.77 2.76
C PRO A 29 0.96 7.19 3.03
N VAL A 30 -0.19 7.32 3.69
CA VAL A 30 -0.70 8.59 4.20
C VAL A 30 -0.51 8.61 5.70
N CYS A 31 0.24 9.59 6.17
CA CYS A 31 0.58 9.72 7.60
C CYS A 31 0.10 11.06 8.16
N ASN A 32 -0.28 11.03 9.44
CA ASN A 32 -0.59 12.24 10.18
C ASN A 32 0.71 12.99 10.61
N ASP A 33 0.57 14.09 11.34
CA ASP A 33 1.70 14.90 11.80
C ASP A 33 2.65 14.15 12.74
N GLU A 34 2.18 13.12 13.42
CA GLU A 34 2.96 12.25 14.29
C GLU A 34 3.69 11.12 13.55
N LYS A 35 3.58 11.07 12.22
CA LYS A 35 4.06 9.98 11.33
C LYS A 35 3.34 8.64 11.56
N CYS A 36 2.15 8.64 12.14
CA CYS A 36 1.33 7.44 12.21
C CYS A 36 0.57 7.23 10.89
N VAL A 37 0.52 5.99 10.41
CA VAL A 37 -0.19 5.64 9.18
C VAL A 37 -1.69 5.76 9.40
N VAL A 38 -2.35 6.60 8.61
CA VAL A 38 -3.80 6.82 8.64
C VAL A 38 -4.51 6.37 7.37
N GLY A 39 -3.75 6.04 6.34
CA GLY A 39 -4.28 5.57 5.06
C GLY A 39 -3.19 5.11 4.10
N LEU A 40 -3.63 4.57 2.97
CA LEU A 40 -2.82 4.29 1.79
C LEU A 40 -3.51 4.87 0.57
N ILE A 41 -2.73 5.45 -0.33
CA ILE A 41 -3.20 5.87 -1.65
C ILE A 41 -2.43 5.12 -2.73
N THR A 42 -3.14 4.60 -3.72
CA THR A 42 -2.57 3.89 -4.86
C THR A 42 -2.91 4.61 -6.17
N ASP A 43 -2.15 4.32 -7.21
CA ASP A 43 -2.45 4.72 -8.59
C ASP A 43 -3.88 4.29 -9.00
N ARG A 44 -4.29 3.08 -8.59
CA ARG A 44 -5.65 2.59 -8.82
C ARG A 44 -6.72 3.43 -8.10
N ASP A 45 -6.47 3.86 -6.86
CA ASP A 45 -7.40 4.75 -6.14
C ASP A 45 -7.55 6.08 -6.86
N ILE A 46 -6.45 6.65 -7.36
CA ILE A 46 -6.45 7.90 -8.13
C ILE A 46 -7.30 7.73 -9.39
N VAL A 47 -7.09 6.65 -10.16
CA VAL A 47 -7.86 6.41 -11.39
C VAL A 47 -9.34 6.21 -11.08
N LEU A 48 -9.68 5.33 -10.14
CA LEU A 48 -11.07 4.92 -9.91
C LEU A 48 -11.87 5.93 -9.08
N ARG A 49 -11.23 6.62 -8.12
CA ARG A 49 -11.93 7.50 -7.18
C ARG A 49 -11.77 8.99 -7.49
N THR A 50 -10.91 9.34 -8.45
CA THR A 50 -10.73 10.72 -8.92
C THR A 50 -11.09 10.83 -10.39
N VAL A 51 -10.34 10.18 -11.29
CA VAL A 51 -10.55 10.32 -12.74
C VAL A 51 -11.91 9.77 -13.17
N ALA A 52 -12.25 8.54 -12.80
CA ALA A 52 -13.52 7.91 -13.14
C ALA A 52 -14.74 8.60 -12.51
N CYS A 53 -14.54 9.30 -11.38
CA CYS A 53 -15.58 10.07 -10.70
C CYS A 53 -15.67 11.54 -11.14
N GLY A 54 -14.84 11.96 -12.09
CA GLY A 54 -14.82 13.36 -12.59
C GLY A 54 -14.38 14.39 -11.55
N LYS A 55 -13.64 13.97 -10.50
CA LYS A 55 -13.12 14.88 -9.49
C LYS A 55 -11.90 15.64 -9.99
N ASP A 56 -11.75 16.89 -9.57
CA ASP A 56 -10.56 17.69 -9.86
C ASP A 56 -9.40 17.29 -8.93
N SER A 57 -8.40 16.63 -9.50
CA SER A 57 -7.22 16.16 -8.76
C SER A 57 -6.42 17.27 -8.07
N LYS A 58 -6.47 18.50 -8.60
CA LYS A 58 -5.75 19.66 -8.03
C LYS A 58 -6.44 20.20 -6.77
N ASN A 59 -7.74 19.97 -6.63
CA ASN A 59 -8.52 20.47 -5.50
C ASN A 59 -8.92 19.36 -4.52
N THR A 60 -8.95 18.09 -4.95
CA THR A 60 -9.31 16.95 -4.11
C THR A 60 -8.16 16.58 -3.17
N PRO A 61 -8.36 16.55 -1.84
CA PRO A 61 -7.37 16.04 -0.89
C PRO A 61 -7.30 14.51 -0.93
N VAL A 62 -6.13 13.96 -0.62
CA VAL A 62 -5.88 12.52 -0.56
C VAL A 62 -6.83 11.82 0.41
N SER A 63 -7.18 12.46 1.52
CA SER A 63 -8.10 11.92 2.53
C SER A 63 -9.47 11.52 2.00
N GLU A 64 -9.93 12.13 0.90
CA GLU A 64 -11.23 11.80 0.29
C GLU A 64 -11.21 10.50 -0.53
N ILE A 65 -10.04 10.07 -0.97
CA ILE A 65 -9.91 8.94 -1.89
C ILE A 65 -9.02 7.81 -1.38
N MET A 66 -8.26 8.04 -0.30
CA MET A 66 -7.38 7.03 0.29
C MET A 66 -8.17 5.84 0.85
N THR A 67 -7.51 4.71 0.98
CA THR A 67 -8.00 3.56 1.73
C THR A 67 -7.59 3.73 3.18
N THR A 68 -8.56 3.73 4.11
CA THR A 68 -8.35 3.95 5.55
C THR A 68 -8.16 2.65 6.34
N GLN A 69 -8.64 1.52 5.80
CA GLN A 69 -8.37 0.22 6.40
C GLN A 69 -6.96 -0.22 6.01
N VAL A 70 -5.99 0.10 6.87
CA VAL A 70 -4.58 -0.21 6.64
C VAL A 70 -4.11 -1.25 7.63
N TYR A 71 -3.53 -2.33 7.11
CA TYR A 71 -2.81 -3.33 7.90
C TYR A 71 -1.35 -2.91 7.98
N THR A 72 -0.75 -3.00 9.17
CA THR A 72 0.65 -2.69 9.41
C THR A 72 1.36 -3.88 10.03
N CYS A 73 2.69 -3.93 9.92
CA CYS A 73 3.51 -4.89 10.66
C CYS A 73 4.58 -4.15 11.48
N GLY A 74 4.98 -4.74 12.58
CA GLY A 74 6.03 -4.19 13.43
C GLY A 74 7.43 -4.41 12.81
N CYS A 75 8.34 -3.46 12.99
CA CYS A 75 9.72 -3.57 12.47
C CYS A 75 10.54 -4.73 13.07
N LYS A 76 10.07 -5.32 14.18
CA LYS A 76 10.66 -6.49 14.83
C LYS A 76 9.90 -7.79 14.58
N GLU A 77 8.79 -7.72 13.86
CA GLU A 77 8.01 -8.91 13.51
C GLU A 77 8.74 -9.76 12.48
N ASP A 78 8.49 -11.08 12.54
CA ASP A 78 8.99 -12.00 11.53
C ASP A 78 8.35 -11.69 10.18
N VAL A 79 9.17 -11.74 9.13
CA VAL A 79 8.74 -11.55 7.74
C VAL A 79 7.63 -12.53 7.36
N CYS A 80 7.67 -13.76 7.88
CA CYS A 80 6.60 -14.75 7.68
C CYS A 80 5.25 -14.30 8.24
N GLN A 81 5.24 -13.53 9.34
CA GLN A 81 3.99 -12.99 9.90
C GLN A 81 3.43 -11.88 8.99
N ALA A 82 4.28 -10.98 8.50
CA ALA A 82 3.88 -9.96 7.54
C ALA A 82 3.32 -10.59 6.26
N GLN A 83 3.95 -11.66 5.76
CA GLN A 83 3.50 -12.42 4.60
C GLN A 83 2.11 -13.05 4.82
N LYS A 84 1.87 -13.66 5.98
CA LYS A 84 0.55 -14.20 6.34
C LYS A 84 -0.52 -13.11 6.36
N THR A 85 -0.20 -11.95 6.92
CA THR A 85 -1.10 -10.79 6.94
C THR A 85 -1.42 -10.31 5.52
N MET A 86 -0.43 -10.26 4.63
CA MET A 86 -0.64 -9.93 3.21
C MET A 86 -1.55 -10.94 2.53
N SER A 87 -1.31 -12.24 2.72
CA SER A 87 -2.09 -13.34 2.13
C SER A 87 -3.55 -13.30 2.59
N GLN A 88 -3.78 -13.22 3.90
CA GLN A 88 -5.12 -13.23 4.49
C GLN A 88 -5.98 -12.03 4.09
N ASN A 89 -5.35 -10.87 3.90
CA ASN A 89 -6.03 -9.61 3.56
C ASN A 89 -5.94 -9.26 2.08
N GLN A 90 -5.33 -10.14 1.26
CA GLN A 90 -5.17 -9.96 -0.19
C GLN A 90 -4.50 -8.64 -0.56
N ILE A 91 -3.50 -8.22 0.22
CA ILE A 91 -2.74 -6.99 0.03
C ILE A 91 -1.30 -7.31 -0.43
N ARG A 92 -0.77 -6.46 -1.29
CA ARG A 92 0.57 -6.60 -1.89
C ARG A 92 1.64 -5.74 -1.23
N ARG A 93 1.24 -4.91 -0.28
CA ARG A 93 2.09 -3.96 0.42
C ARG A 93 1.59 -3.80 1.84
N ILE A 94 2.51 -3.68 2.79
CA ILE A 94 2.19 -3.48 4.19
C ILE A 94 3.16 -2.44 4.77
N PRO A 95 2.67 -1.32 5.34
CA PRO A 95 3.52 -0.38 6.04
C PRO A 95 4.15 -1.02 7.27
N VAL A 96 5.42 -0.71 7.50
CA VAL A 96 6.18 -1.16 8.67
C VAL A 96 6.22 -0.04 9.69
N VAL A 97 5.88 -0.34 10.93
CA VAL A 97 5.83 0.63 12.03
C VAL A 97 6.77 0.23 13.17
N ASN A 98 7.24 1.22 13.91
CA ASN A 98 8.02 0.99 15.13
C ASN A 98 7.11 0.80 16.36
N GLU A 99 7.73 0.65 17.54
CA GLU A 99 7.03 0.46 18.83
C GLU A 99 6.12 1.65 19.22
N GLN A 100 6.37 2.85 18.67
CA GLN A 100 5.54 4.04 18.84
C GLN A 100 4.47 4.19 17.75
N ASN A 101 4.22 3.13 16.95
CA ASN A 101 3.30 3.12 15.82
C ASN A 101 3.62 4.14 14.71
N LYS A 102 4.87 4.60 14.63
CA LYS A 102 5.34 5.51 13.58
C LYS A 102 5.87 4.71 12.40
N MET A 103 5.54 5.18 11.20
CA MET A 103 6.00 4.55 9.97
C MET A 103 7.52 4.63 9.84
N VAL A 104 8.14 3.48 9.58
CA VAL A 104 9.59 3.33 9.37
C VAL A 104 9.94 2.66 8.05
N GLY A 105 8.96 2.08 7.35
CA GLY A 105 9.19 1.38 6.10
C GLY A 105 7.88 0.98 5.41
N ILE A 106 8.04 0.34 4.27
CA ILE A 106 7.00 -0.39 3.56
C ILE A 106 7.60 -1.70 3.05
N LEU A 107 6.89 -2.79 3.27
CA LEU A 107 7.24 -4.11 2.76
C LEU A 107 6.31 -4.44 1.60
N THR A 108 6.87 -4.89 0.49
CA THR A 108 6.11 -5.25 -0.71
C THR A 108 6.33 -6.72 -1.08
N MET A 109 5.44 -7.26 -1.92
CA MET A 109 5.64 -8.61 -2.50
C MET A 109 6.93 -8.69 -3.32
N GLY A 110 7.36 -7.58 -3.94
CA GLY A 110 8.66 -7.52 -4.63
C GLY A 110 9.84 -7.69 -3.69
N ASP A 111 9.79 -7.07 -2.50
CA ASP A 111 10.84 -7.23 -1.48
C ASP A 111 10.89 -8.68 -1.00
N LEU A 112 9.73 -9.32 -0.78
CA LEU A 112 9.64 -10.73 -0.41
C LEU A 112 10.24 -11.64 -1.49
N ALA A 113 9.96 -11.35 -2.77
CA ALA A 113 10.51 -12.12 -3.89
C ALA A 113 12.05 -12.01 -3.99
N HIS A 114 12.59 -10.81 -3.78
CA HIS A 114 14.04 -10.59 -3.81
C HIS A 114 14.79 -11.24 -2.63
N HIS A 115 14.14 -11.39 -1.50
CA HIS A 115 14.71 -12.00 -0.29
C HIS A 115 14.22 -13.43 -0.05
N GLY A 116 13.54 -14.02 -1.02
CA GLY A 116 12.85 -15.32 -0.94
C GLY A 116 13.71 -16.53 -0.60
N GLN A 117 15.05 -16.42 -0.59
CA GLN A 117 15.92 -17.46 -0.07
C GLN A 117 15.75 -17.73 1.44
N GLN A 118 15.09 -16.83 2.17
CA GLN A 118 14.76 -16.97 3.58
C GLN A 118 13.31 -17.43 3.81
N ILE A 119 12.49 -17.36 2.78
CA ILE A 119 11.07 -17.76 2.77
C ILE A 119 10.99 -18.92 1.79
N GLY A 120 10.50 -20.09 2.21
CA GLY A 120 10.39 -21.25 1.32
C GLY A 120 9.58 -20.91 0.06
N ASP A 121 10.07 -21.33 -1.12
CA ASP A 121 9.44 -21.03 -2.42
C ASP A 121 7.95 -21.38 -2.47
N LYS A 122 7.54 -22.42 -1.75
CA LYS A 122 6.14 -22.83 -1.65
C LYS A 122 5.27 -21.84 -0.90
N GLU A 123 5.74 -21.33 0.26
CA GLU A 123 4.98 -20.35 1.05
C GLU A 123 4.82 -19.02 0.28
N PHE A 124 5.81 -18.64 -0.50
CA PHE A 124 5.74 -17.46 -1.35
C PHE A 124 4.72 -17.64 -2.48
N THR A 125 4.73 -18.82 -3.14
CA THR A 125 3.77 -19.14 -4.22
C THR A 125 2.35 -19.20 -3.69
N ASP A 126 2.10 -19.87 -2.57
CA ASP A 126 0.78 -19.93 -1.92
C ASP A 126 0.28 -18.52 -1.55
N THR A 127 1.16 -17.63 -1.12
CA THR A 127 0.83 -16.24 -0.80
C THR A 127 0.41 -15.47 -2.05
N LEU A 128 1.16 -15.60 -3.15
CA LEU A 128 0.82 -14.97 -4.43
C LEU A 128 -0.52 -15.47 -4.97
N GLU A 129 -0.77 -16.77 -4.93
CA GLU A 129 -2.03 -17.37 -5.35
C GLU A 129 -3.19 -16.82 -4.53
N ASN A 130 -3.08 -16.77 -3.20
CA ASN A 130 -4.11 -16.22 -2.32
C ASN A 130 -4.39 -14.74 -2.57
N ILE A 131 -3.36 -13.94 -2.87
CA ILE A 131 -3.52 -12.51 -3.20
C ILE A 131 -4.14 -12.32 -4.58
N CYS A 132 -3.80 -13.20 -5.54
CA CYS A 132 -4.28 -13.12 -6.91
C CYS A 132 -5.62 -13.84 -7.10
N ASP A 133 -6.02 -14.70 -6.16
CA ASP A 133 -7.30 -15.43 -6.20
C ASP A 133 -8.46 -14.47 -5.91
N CYS A 134 -8.72 -13.62 -6.89
CA CYS A 134 -9.89 -12.77 -6.91
C CYS A 134 -11.13 -13.67 -7.03
N LYS A 135 -11.69 -14.09 -5.89
CA LYS A 135 -13.08 -14.60 -5.82
C LYS A 135 -14.07 -13.47 -6.13
N GLY A 136 -13.92 -12.87 -7.27
CA GLY A 136 -14.82 -11.87 -7.81
C GLY A 136 -14.91 -12.09 -9.29
N SER A 137 -16.00 -12.69 -9.73
CA SER A 137 -16.38 -12.73 -11.13
C SER A 137 -16.01 -11.43 -11.80
N ILE A 138 -15.24 -11.51 -12.88
CA ILE A 138 -15.17 -10.45 -13.86
C ILE A 138 -16.60 -10.26 -14.34
N LYS A 139 -17.37 -9.42 -13.66
CA LYS A 139 -18.59 -8.87 -14.22
C LYS A 139 -18.12 -7.94 -15.30
N ASN A 140 -18.38 -8.33 -16.55
CA ASN A 140 -18.19 -7.52 -17.73
C ASN A 140 -18.61 -6.09 -17.43
N CYS A 141 -17.63 -5.19 -17.31
CA CYS A 141 -17.83 -3.76 -17.46
C CYS A 141 -17.74 -3.48 -18.96
N CYS A 142 -18.90 -3.50 -19.63
CA CYS A 142 -19.10 -2.73 -20.84
C CYS A 142 -19.62 -1.37 -20.44
#